data_cd010a792c71a75d332406f420f0895a
#
_entry.id   cd010a792c71a75d332406f420f0895a
#
_cell.length_a   1.000
_cell.length_b   1.000
_cell.length_c   1.000
_cell.angle_alpha   90.00
_cell.angle_beta   90.00
_cell.angle_gamma   90.00
#
_symmetry.space_group_name_H-M   'P 1'
#
loop_
_entity.id
_entity.type
_entity.pdbx_description
1 polymer ?
#
loop_
_entity_poly.entity_id
_entity_poly.type
_entity_poly.pdbx_seq_one_letter_code
_entity_poly.pdbx_strand_id
1 'polypeptide(L)'
;MDCSLDLLCILCGRGGFGSAVIKVEQGGNPTIHTAQGSVKAKFVIVAGNAYLSGLIPELQAKSMPCGSQVITTEPLSDELAASLLPQDYCVEDCNYLLDYFRLSGDKRLIYGGGVVYGARDPADIAAIIRPKMLETFPQLKDVKIEYTWTGNFLLTLSRLPQVGRIGDNIYYSQGCSGHGVTYTHLAGKILADVIHGQATRFDAFASLPHYPFPGGHILQVPFSAIGAWYYTMRDKLGI
;
A
#
# COMPACT_ATOMS: atom_id res chain seq x y z
N MET A 1 -6.86 -15.01 8.10
CA MET A 1 -7.32 -13.88 8.93
C MET A 1 -7.88 -12.87 7.97
N ASP A 2 -9.19 -12.72 7.95
CA ASP A 2 -9.88 -11.73 7.13
C ASP A 2 -9.47 -10.34 7.62
N CYS A 3 -8.58 -9.66 6.90
CA CYS A 3 -8.33 -8.24 7.09
C CYS A 3 -9.47 -7.43 6.48
N SER A 4 -10.68 -7.60 7.04
CA SER A 4 -11.73 -6.63 6.83
C SER A 4 -11.30 -5.34 7.53
N LEU A 5 -11.26 -4.26 6.78
CA LEU A 5 -10.80 -2.98 7.29
C LEU A 5 -11.73 -2.46 8.35
N ASP A 6 -11.24 -2.53 9.54
CA ASP A 6 -11.71 -1.71 10.63
C ASP A 6 -11.11 -0.30 10.50
N LEU A 7 -11.50 0.41 9.43
CA LEU A 7 -11.11 1.80 9.29
C LEU A 7 -12.14 2.69 9.94
N LEU A 8 -11.86 3.10 11.13
CA LEU A 8 -12.49 4.26 11.68
C LEU A 8 -11.51 5.42 11.75
N CYS A 9 -11.79 6.42 10.95
CA CYS A 9 -11.17 7.70 11.15
C CYS A 9 -11.70 8.32 12.45
N ILE A 10 -10.78 8.58 13.34
CA ILE A 10 -11.02 9.22 14.60
C ILE A 10 -11.18 10.71 14.39
N LEU A 11 -12.33 11.24 14.69
CA LEU A 11 -12.50 12.66 14.99
C LEU A 11 -12.92 12.79 16.45
N CYS A 12 -12.18 13.57 17.21
CA CYS A 12 -12.42 13.90 18.63
C CYS A 12 -12.07 12.81 19.64
N GLY A 13 -10.94 12.10 19.49
CA GLY A 13 -10.39 11.26 20.57
C GLY A 13 -11.21 10.02 20.93
N ARG A 14 -12.19 9.63 20.12
CA ARG A 14 -12.93 8.39 20.27
C ARG A 14 -12.62 7.48 19.09
N GLY A 15 -11.74 6.52 19.28
CA GLY A 15 -11.44 5.49 18.29
C GLY A 15 -12.52 4.42 18.28
N GLY A 16 -13.05 4.12 17.11
CA GLY A 16 -13.94 2.96 16.92
C GLY A 16 -13.21 1.87 16.16
N PHE A 17 -12.22 1.24 16.79
CA PHE A 17 -11.61 0.02 16.25
C PHE A 17 -12.69 -1.07 16.11
N GLY A 18 -12.61 -1.85 15.05
CA GLY A 18 -13.59 -2.91 14.81
C GLY A 18 -14.90 -2.41 14.18
N SER A 19 -14.94 -1.21 13.62
CA SER A 19 -16.15 -0.62 13.03
C SER A 19 -15.97 -0.37 11.54
N ALA A 20 -16.21 -1.39 10.72
CA ALA A 20 -16.13 -1.28 9.28
C ALA A 20 -17.16 -0.28 8.73
N VAL A 21 -16.71 0.66 7.91
CA VAL A 21 -17.59 1.61 7.21
C VAL A 21 -18.25 0.91 6.04
N ILE A 22 -19.58 0.91 6.00
CA ILE A 22 -20.38 0.28 4.95
C ILE A 22 -20.98 1.29 3.96
N LYS A 23 -21.09 2.57 4.34
CA LYS A 23 -21.63 3.63 3.48
C LYS A 23 -21.12 4.98 3.94
N VAL A 24 -20.86 5.85 2.97
CA VAL A 24 -20.60 7.28 3.19
C VAL A 24 -21.69 8.08 2.46
N GLU A 25 -22.46 8.84 3.19
CA GLU A 25 -23.46 9.78 2.63
C GLU A 25 -22.84 11.16 2.53
N GLN A 26 -22.89 11.71 1.31
CA GLN A 26 -22.42 13.07 1.03
C GLN A 26 -23.47 14.11 1.49
N GLY A 27 -23.05 15.35 1.67
CA GLY A 27 -23.95 16.45 2.04
C GLY A 27 -23.22 17.51 2.88
N GLY A 28 -23.92 18.55 3.29
CA GLY A 28 -23.33 19.62 4.11
C GLY A 28 -22.72 19.14 5.45
N ASN A 29 -23.23 18.03 5.98
CA ASN A 29 -22.61 17.28 7.09
C ASN A 29 -22.65 15.80 6.71
N PRO A 30 -21.57 15.24 6.14
CA PRO A 30 -21.53 13.85 5.72
C PRO A 30 -21.77 12.89 6.87
N THR A 31 -22.43 11.76 6.56
CA THR A 31 -22.73 10.72 7.53
C THR A 31 -22.03 9.43 7.13
N ILE A 32 -21.28 8.85 8.07
CA ILE A 32 -20.60 7.56 7.93
C ILE A 32 -21.45 6.50 8.63
N HIS A 33 -21.77 5.42 7.95
CA HIS A 33 -22.54 4.30 8.48
C HIS A 33 -21.63 3.09 8.72
N THR A 34 -21.83 2.44 9.85
CA THR A 34 -21.25 1.14 10.20
C THR A 34 -22.41 0.16 10.50
N ALA A 35 -22.10 -1.11 10.70
CA ALA A 35 -23.10 -2.10 11.11
C ALA A 35 -23.74 -1.80 12.46
N GLN A 36 -23.04 -1.07 13.35
CA GLN A 36 -23.49 -0.78 14.71
C GLN A 36 -24.08 0.62 14.91
N GLY A 37 -23.97 1.51 13.89
CA GLY A 37 -24.47 2.87 14.04
C GLY A 37 -23.97 3.81 12.97
N SER A 38 -24.15 5.11 13.19
CA SER A 38 -23.69 6.12 12.25
C SER A 38 -23.03 7.30 12.97
N VAL A 39 -22.12 7.98 12.26
CA VAL A 39 -21.43 9.19 12.72
C VAL A 39 -21.67 10.30 11.72
N LYS A 40 -22.22 11.43 12.17
CA LYS A 40 -22.35 12.65 11.39
C LYS A 40 -21.20 13.59 11.73
N ALA A 41 -20.48 14.08 10.72
CA ALA A 41 -19.30 14.89 10.91
C ALA A 41 -19.32 16.15 10.04
N LYS A 42 -18.56 17.16 10.44
CA LYS A 42 -18.35 18.36 9.63
C LYS A 42 -17.44 18.07 8.44
N PHE A 43 -16.42 17.25 8.67
CA PHE A 43 -15.46 16.78 7.65
C PHE A 43 -15.25 15.29 7.77
N VAL A 44 -14.99 14.64 6.65
CA VAL A 44 -14.60 13.22 6.56
C VAL A 44 -13.29 13.12 5.84
N ILE A 45 -12.35 12.32 6.36
CA ILE A 45 -11.12 11.95 5.69
C ILE A 45 -11.17 10.48 5.34
N VAL A 46 -11.06 10.17 4.05
CA VAL A 46 -11.01 8.82 3.51
C VAL A 46 -9.56 8.43 3.27
N ALA A 47 -9.02 7.55 4.10
CA ALA A 47 -7.63 7.09 4.07
C ALA A 47 -7.51 5.56 4.00
N GLY A 48 -8.50 4.88 3.43
CA GLY A 48 -8.61 3.42 3.36
C GLY A 48 -7.63 2.74 2.42
N ASN A 49 -6.98 3.49 1.52
CA ASN A 49 -6.02 2.97 0.54
C ASN A 49 -6.55 1.70 -0.15
N ALA A 50 -5.78 0.59 -0.16
CA ALA A 50 -6.12 -0.66 -0.85
C ALA A 50 -7.42 -1.32 -0.36
N TYR A 51 -7.95 -0.85 0.73
CA TYR A 51 -9.07 -1.50 1.41
C TYR A 51 -10.40 -0.74 1.31
N LEU A 52 -10.51 0.21 0.44
CA LEU A 52 -11.72 0.99 0.24
C LEU A 52 -12.89 0.19 -0.34
N SER A 53 -12.64 -0.98 -0.93
CA SER A 53 -13.61 -2.03 -1.31
C SER A 53 -14.91 -1.55 -1.95
N GLY A 54 -14.84 -0.56 -2.86
CA GLY A 54 -16.03 -0.03 -3.54
C GLY A 54 -16.85 1.00 -2.75
N LEU A 55 -16.43 1.37 -1.55
CA LEU A 55 -17.10 2.39 -0.72
C LEU A 55 -17.25 3.72 -1.46
N ILE A 56 -16.27 4.08 -2.30
CA ILE A 56 -16.29 5.28 -3.16
C ILE A 56 -15.87 4.87 -4.58
N PRO A 57 -16.83 4.58 -5.47
CA PRO A 57 -16.54 4.06 -6.83
C PRO A 57 -15.66 4.97 -7.67
N GLU A 58 -15.76 6.29 -7.52
CA GLU A 58 -14.96 7.28 -8.25
C GLU A 58 -13.45 7.14 -7.97
N LEU A 59 -13.08 6.81 -6.76
CA LEU A 59 -11.70 6.58 -6.35
C LEU A 59 -11.19 5.21 -6.82
N GLN A 60 -12.06 4.22 -6.82
CA GLN A 60 -11.73 2.86 -7.22
C GLN A 60 -11.36 2.75 -8.70
N ALA A 61 -12.02 3.49 -9.59
CA ALA A 61 -11.72 3.46 -11.03
C ALA A 61 -10.29 3.92 -11.37
N LYS A 62 -9.68 4.76 -10.52
CA LYS A 62 -8.37 5.39 -10.75
C LYS A 62 -7.23 4.72 -9.99
N SER A 63 -7.49 3.61 -9.34
CA SER A 63 -6.51 2.91 -8.50
C SER A 63 -6.71 1.39 -8.57
N MET A 64 -5.64 0.65 -8.34
CA MET A 64 -5.66 -0.81 -8.37
C MET A 64 -4.95 -1.36 -7.13
N PRO A 65 -5.58 -2.25 -6.36
CA PRO A 65 -4.92 -2.90 -5.24
C PRO A 65 -3.87 -3.90 -5.73
N CYS A 66 -2.72 -3.88 -5.06
CA CYS A 66 -1.62 -4.79 -5.30
C CYS A 66 -1.13 -5.37 -3.98
N GLY A 67 -0.78 -6.64 -3.98
CA GLY A 67 -0.12 -7.30 -2.86
C GLY A 67 1.39 -7.32 -3.04
N SER A 68 2.14 -7.08 -1.98
CA SER A 68 3.57 -7.32 -1.90
C SER A 68 3.84 -8.38 -0.86
N GLN A 69 4.65 -9.38 -1.21
CA GLN A 69 4.90 -10.54 -0.39
C GLN A 69 6.19 -10.36 0.40
N VAL A 70 6.19 -10.82 1.63
CA VAL A 70 7.35 -10.74 2.52
C VAL A 70 7.58 -12.09 3.19
N ILE A 71 8.84 -12.46 3.31
CA ILE A 71 9.30 -13.59 4.12
C ILE A 71 10.27 -13.12 5.19
N THR A 72 10.35 -13.86 6.27
CA THR A 72 11.32 -13.60 7.34
C THR A 72 11.99 -14.91 7.73
N THR A 73 13.32 -14.86 7.82
CA THR A 73 14.10 -16.01 8.29
C THR A 73 13.91 -16.24 9.78
N GLU A 74 14.37 -17.39 10.29
CA GLU A 74 14.72 -17.54 11.69
C GLU A 74 15.81 -16.54 12.10
N PRO A 75 16.04 -16.26 13.41
CA PRO A 75 17.15 -15.41 13.85
C PRO A 75 18.49 -15.95 13.36
N LEU A 76 19.30 -15.06 12.78
CA LEU A 76 20.63 -15.40 12.27
C LEU A 76 21.68 -15.19 13.36
N SER A 77 22.84 -15.87 13.24
CA SER A 77 23.98 -15.54 14.09
C SER A 77 24.49 -14.13 13.80
N ASP A 78 25.20 -13.56 14.76
CA ASP A 78 25.78 -12.22 14.65
C ASP A 78 26.71 -12.11 13.42
N GLU A 79 27.52 -13.13 13.20
CA GLU A 79 28.48 -13.21 12.11
C GLU A 79 27.76 -13.30 10.76
N LEU A 80 26.72 -14.14 10.67
CA LEU A 80 25.94 -14.30 9.43
C LEU A 80 25.20 -13.01 9.11
N ALA A 81 24.49 -12.43 10.07
CA ALA A 81 23.77 -11.17 9.89
C ALA A 81 24.72 -10.03 9.43
N ALA A 82 25.87 -9.88 10.09
CA ALA A 82 26.88 -8.89 9.72
C ALA A 82 27.48 -9.15 8.32
N SER A 83 27.58 -10.42 7.89
CA SER A 83 28.06 -10.76 6.54
C SER A 83 27.07 -10.40 5.43
N LEU A 84 25.74 -10.37 5.74
CA LEU A 84 24.70 -10.00 4.77
C LEU A 84 24.61 -8.48 4.60
N LEU A 85 24.50 -7.77 5.72
CA LEU A 85 24.26 -6.33 5.79
C LEU A 85 25.13 -5.70 6.88
N PRO A 86 26.43 -5.46 6.62
CA PRO A 86 27.37 -5.00 7.63
C PRO A 86 27.00 -3.67 8.30
N GLN A 87 26.24 -2.83 7.60
CA GLN A 87 25.86 -1.48 8.06
C GLN A 87 24.37 -1.38 8.42
N ASP A 88 23.68 -2.51 8.47
CA ASP A 88 22.24 -2.60 8.81
C ASP A 88 21.34 -1.65 7.98
N TYR A 89 21.65 -1.50 6.68
CA TYR A 89 20.84 -0.67 5.80
C TYR A 89 19.53 -1.36 5.41
N CYS A 90 18.52 -0.54 5.13
CA CYS A 90 17.38 -0.94 4.31
C CYS A 90 17.82 -0.84 2.86
N VAL A 91 17.72 -1.93 2.13
CA VAL A 91 18.13 -2.03 0.73
C VAL A 91 16.94 -2.28 -0.16
N GLU A 92 16.92 -1.66 -1.31
CA GLU A 92 15.96 -1.82 -2.39
C GLU A 92 16.74 -1.91 -3.70
N ASP A 93 16.39 -2.84 -4.59
CA ASP A 93 17.04 -2.95 -5.88
C ASP A 93 16.51 -1.92 -6.90
N CYS A 94 17.07 -1.91 -8.11
CA CYS A 94 16.70 -0.99 -9.18
C CYS A 94 15.75 -1.61 -10.22
N ASN A 95 15.20 -2.79 -9.96
CA ASN A 95 14.27 -3.43 -10.87
C ASN A 95 12.91 -2.74 -10.88
N TYR A 96 12.17 -2.87 -11.97
CA TYR A 96 10.80 -2.35 -12.04
C TYR A 96 9.86 -3.00 -11.02
N LEU A 97 10.02 -4.30 -10.79
CA LEU A 97 9.40 -5.04 -9.69
C LEU A 97 10.46 -5.28 -8.63
N LEU A 98 10.54 -4.33 -7.71
CA LEU A 98 11.56 -4.27 -6.68
C LEU A 98 11.60 -5.50 -5.78
N ASP A 99 12.80 -5.91 -5.44
CA ASP A 99 13.10 -6.69 -4.26
C ASP A 99 13.70 -5.75 -3.19
N TYR A 100 13.31 -5.93 -1.94
CA TYR A 100 13.78 -5.11 -0.83
C TYR A 100 14.03 -5.96 0.41
N PHE A 101 15.02 -5.56 1.20
CA PHE A 101 15.40 -6.35 2.37
C PHE A 101 16.11 -5.53 3.44
N ARG A 102 16.04 -6.03 4.67
CA ARG A 102 16.77 -5.51 5.82
C ARG A 102 16.86 -6.55 6.93
N LEU A 103 17.69 -6.28 7.93
CA LEU A 103 17.65 -7.03 9.18
C LEU A 103 16.60 -6.43 10.15
N SER A 104 15.96 -7.31 10.93
CA SER A 104 15.18 -6.92 12.09
C SER A 104 16.06 -6.73 13.32
N GLY A 105 15.52 -6.15 14.39
CA GLY A 105 16.24 -5.96 15.64
C GLY A 105 16.73 -7.26 16.32
N ASP A 106 16.04 -8.38 16.04
CA ASP A 106 16.43 -9.73 16.47
C ASP A 106 17.20 -10.51 15.39
N LYS A 107 17.80 -9.81 14.43
CA LYS A 107 18.68 -10.32 13.38
C LYS A 107 18.07 -11.33 12.41
N ARG A 108 16.79 -11.22 12.13
CA ARG A 108 16.16 -11.93 11.04
C ARG A 108 16.36 -11.17 9.75
N LEU A 109 16.60 -11.85 8.63
CA LEU A 109 16.47 -11.20 7.34
C LEU A 109 14.97 -11.11 6.97
N ILE A 110 14.49 -9.90 6.81
CA ILE A 110 13.20 -9.58 6.21
C ILE A 110 13.46 -9.34 4.72
N TYR A 111 12.83 -10.13 3.85
CA TYR A 111 12.98 -10.02 2.41
C TYR A 111 11.60 -9.92 1.75
N GLY A 112 11.39 -8.89 0.96
CA GLY A 112 10.12 -8.63 0.29
C GLY A 112 10.27 -8.42 -1.21
N GLY A 113 9.17 -8.60 -1.93
CA GLY A 113 9.11 -8.46 -3.37
C GLY A 113 7.87 -9.12 -3.96
N GLY A 114 7.92 -9.47 -5.25
CA GLY A 114 6.90 -10.30 -5.89
C GLY A 114 5.50 -9.68 -5.90
N VAL A 115 5.32 -8.55 -6.57
CA VAL A 115 4.02 -7.86 -6.63
C VAL A 115 2.95 -8.73 -7.29
N VAL A 116 1.80 -8.87 -6.62
CA VAL A 116 0.59 -9.53 -7.14
C VAL A 116 -0.50 -8.50 -7.40
N TYR A 117 -0.89 -8.36 -8.65
CA TYR A 117 -1.95 -7.45 -9.06
C TYR A 117 -3.32 -7.98 -8.68
N GLY A 118 -4.22 -7.09 -8.23
CA GLY A 118 -5.54 -7.43 -7.77
C GLY A 118 -5.61 -7.92 -6.33
N ALA A 119 -4.52 -7.79 -5.57
CA ALA A 119 -4.44 -8.13 -4.13
C ALA A 119 -4.96 -9.54 -3.80
N ARG A 120 -4.58 -10.52 -4.61
CA ARG A 120 -4.85 -11.94 -4.34
C ARG A 120 -3.62 -12.52 -3.66
N ASP A 121 -3.79 -13.05 -2.47
CA ASP A 121 -2.71 -13.68 -1.75
C ASP A 121 -2.28 -14.98 -2.44
N PRO A 122 -0.98 -15.18 -2.70
CA PRO A 122 -0.47 -16.45 -3.23
C PRO A 122 -0.67 -17.56 -2.18
N ALA A 123 -0.87 -18.77 -2.67
CA ALA A 123 -1.01 -19.95 -1.80
C ALA A 123 0.28 -20.26 -1.01
N ASP A 124 1.44 -19.98 -1.61
CA ASP A 124 2.76 -20.19 -1.00
C ASP A 124 3.68 -19.00 -1.31
N ILE A 125 3.77 -18.11 -0.35
CA ILE A 125 4.62 -16.91 -0.43
C ILE A 125 6.10 -17.29 -0.41
N ALA A 126 6.47 -18.29 0.40
CA ALA A 126 7.86 -18.72 0.51
C ALA A 126 8.37 -19.29 -0.81
N ALA A 127 7.55 -20.06 -1.53
CA ALA A 127 7.91 -20.59 -2.83
C ALA A 127 8.19 -19.51 -3.89
N ILE A 128 7.58 -18.32 -3.74
CA ILE A 128 7.77 -17.19 -4.66
C ILE A 128 9.00 -16.36 -4.29
N ILE A 129 9.17 -16.06 -3.01
CA ILE A 129 10.18 -15.08 -2.55
C ILE A 129 11.52 -15.73 -2.20
N ARG A 130 11.52 -16.95 -1.65
CA ARG A 130 12.77 -17.62 -1.26
C ARG A 130 13.78 -17.77 -2.39
N PRO A 131 13.41 -18.13 -3.63
CA PRO A 131 14.36 -18.20 -4.75
C PRO A 131 15.07 -16.85 -4.98
N LYS A 132 14.35 -15.76 -4.97
CA LYS A 132 14.91 -14.40 -5.12
C LYS A 132 15.86 -14.03 -3.98
N MET A 133 15.47 -14.34 -2.75
CA MET A 133 16.35 -14.17 -1.59
C MET A 133 17.66 -14.95 -1.76
N LEU A 134 17.59 -16.18 -2.30
CA LEU A 134 18.78 -17.01 -2.51
C LEU A 134 19.64 -16.57 -3.70
N GLU A 135 19.06 -15.89 -4.70
CA GLU A 135 19.82 -15.22 -5.76
C GLU A 135 20.69 -14.10 -5.17
N THR A 136 20.14 -13.34 -4.20
CA THR A 136 20.83 -12.25 -3.52
C THR A 136 21.80 -12.77 -2.43
N PHE A 137 21.36 -13.74 -1.65
CA PHE A 137 22.06 -14.30 -0.49
C PHE A 137 22.15 -15.84 -0.54
N PRO A 138 23.01 -16.41 -1.40
CA PRO A 138 23.14 -17.88 -1.53
C PRO A 138 23.50 -18.60 -0.23
N GLN A 139 24.16 -17.90 0.70
CA GLN A 139 24.57 -18.44 1.99
C GLN A 139 23.38 -18.76 2.93
N LEU A 140 22.16 -18.32 2.59
CA LEU A 140 20.96 -18.60 3.37
C LEU A 140 20.22 -19.87 2.94
N LYS A 141 20.83 -20.73 2.10
CA LYS A 141 20.18 -21.92 1.55
C LYS A 141 19.62 -22.89 2.61
N ASP A 142 20.28 -22.99 3.75
CA ASP A 142 19.94 -23.90 4.84
C ASP A 142 19.14 -23.20 5.97
N VAL A 143 18.92 -21.89 5.85
CA VAL A 143 18.18 -21.08 6.83
C VAL A 143 16.67 -21.27 6.61
N LYS A 144 15.92 -21.42 7.70
CA LYS A 144 14.47 -21.60 7.67
C LYS A 144 13.75 -20.28 7.47
N ILE A 145 12.66 -20.32 6.70
CA ILE A 145 11.68 -19.24 6.67
C ILE A 145 10.70 -19.49 7.80
N GLU A 146 10.57 -18.54 8.71
CA GLU A 146 9.71 -18.69 9.89
C GLU A 146 8.37 -17.98 9.72
N TYR A 147 8.35 -16.80 9.08
CA TYR A 147 7.11 -16.06 8.84
C TYR A 147 6.99 -15.65 7.39
N THR A 148 5.75 -15.64 6.92
CA THR A 148 5.36 -15.14 5.61
C THR A 148 4.09 -14.33 5.71
N TRP A 149 3.99 -13.21 4.99
CA TRP A 149 2.77 -12.41 4.94
C TRP A 149 2.68 -11.58 3.66
N THR A 150 1.50 -11.06 3.40
CA THR A 150 1.22 -10.12 2.32
C THR A 150 0.78 -8.78 2.90
N GLY A 151 1.24 -7.69 2.31
CA GLY A 151 0.73 -6.34 2.55
C GLY A 151 0.11 -5.78 1.28
N ASN A 152 -1.10 -5.22 1.38
CA ASN A 152 -1.77 -4.62 0.24
C ASN A 152 -1.54 -3.11 0.18
N PHE A 153 -1.24 -2.60 -1.01
CA PHE A 153 -1.13 -1.17 -1.29
C PHE A 153 -1.91 -0.83 -2.57
N LEU A 154 -2.17 0.45 -2.80
CA LEU A 154 -2.80 0.92 -4.03
C LEU A 154 -1.79 1.48 -5.00
N LEU A 155 -1.87 1.03 -6.25
CA LEU A 155 -1.24 1.66 -7.40
C LEU A 155 -2.20 2.62 -8.08
N THR A 156 -1.68 3.76 -8.50
CA THR A 156 -2.28 4.62 -9.51
C THR A 156 -1.56 4.41 -10.84
N LEU A 157 -2.19 4.76 -11.95
CA LEU A 157 -1.57 4.60 -13.27
C LEU A 157 -0.30 5.46 -13.41
N SER A 158 -0.31 6.66 -12.83
CA SER A 158 0.82 7.59 -12.84
C SER A 158 1.88 7.30 -11.76
N ARG A 159 1.62 6.36 -10.85
CA ARG A 159 2.40 6.11 -9.61
C ARG A 159 2.41 7.29 -8.64
N LEU A 160 1.73 8.39 -8.93
CA LEU A 160 1.58 9.53 -8.03
C LEU A 160 0.42 9.29 -7.05
N PRO A 161 0.56 9.73 -5.79
CA PRO A 161 -0.51 9.59 -4.82
C PRO A 161 -1.71 10.47 -5.18
N GLN A 162 -2.90 9.99 -4.88
CA GLN A 162 -4.15 10.73 -5.04
C GLN A 162 -4.51 11.45 -3.75
N VAL A 163 -4.52 12.77 -3.79
CA VAL A 163 -5.06 13.63 -2.75
C VAL A 163 -6.16 14.47 -3.38
N GLY A 164 -7.29 14.60 -2.73
CA GLY A 164 -8.37 15.38 -3.30
C GLY A 164 -9.58 15.50 -2.37
N ARG A 165 -10.66 16.01 -2.95
CA ARG A 165 -11.92 16.25 -2.25
C ARG A 165 -13.10 15.80 -3.09
N ILE A 166 -14.10 15.22 -2.44
CA ILE A 166 -15.40 14.86 -3.00
C ILE A 166 -16.43 15.78 -2.35
N GLY A 167 -17.17 16.53 -3.17
CA GLY A 167 -18.03 17.59 -2.67
C GLY A 167 -17.23 18.63 -1.88
N ASP A 168 -17.81 19.16 -0.80
CA ASP A 168 -17.21 20.27 -0.05
C ASP A 168 -16.38 19.84 1.16
N ASN A 169 -16.60 18.64 1.69
CA ASN A 169 -16.14 18.28 3.03
C ASN A 169 -15.71 16.81 3.20
N ILE A 170 -15.62 16.03 2.14
CA ILE A 170 -15.04 14.69 2.14
C ILE A 170 -13.67 14.74 1.45
N TYR A 171 -12.62 14.69 2.23
CA TYR A 171 -11.25 14.68 1.75
C TYR A 171 -10.75 13.24 1.62
N TYR A 172 -9.82 12.99 0.71
CA TYR A 172 -9.23 11.66 0.59
C TYR A 172 -7.73 11.70 0.32
N SER A 173 -7.06 10.63 0.73
CA SER A 173 -5.68 10.35 0.40
C SER A 173 -5.51 8.85 0.21
N GLN A 174 -5.01 8.44 -0.99
CA GLN A 174 -4.79 7.04 -1.35
C GLN A 174 -3.73 6.90 -2.44
N GLY A 175 -3.43 5.66 -2.86
CA GLY A 175 -2.57 5.40 -4.00
C GLY A 175 -1.11 5.72 -3.74
N CYS A 176 -0.59 5.33 -2.58
CA CYS A 176 0.81 5.57 -2.19
C CYS A 176 1.83 4.85 -3.08
N SER A 177 1.41 3.91 -3.92
CA SER A 177 2.22 3.19 -4.90
C SER A 177 3.51 2.56 -4.32
N GLY A 178 3.45 2.10 -3.07
CA GLY A 178 4.59 1.52 -2.33
C GLY A 178 5.33 2.50 -1.41
N HIS A 179 5.16 3.81 -1.54
CA HIS A 179 5.87 4.84 -0.76
C HIS A 179 5.08 5.33 0.47
N GLY A 180 4.24 4.45 1.06
CA GLY A 180 3.27 4.81 2.10
C GLY A 180 3.86 5.43 3.34
N VAL A 181 4.98 4.93 3.85
CA VAL A 181 5.57 5.37 5.12
C VAL A 181 5.90 6.88 5.11
N THR A 182 6.59 7.34 4.08
CA THR A 182 6.95 8.76 3.93
C THR A 182 5.75 9.61 3.53
N TYR A 183 4.98 9.12 2.55
CA TYR A 183 3.88 9.88 1.97
C TYR A 183 2.75 10.15 2.96
N THR A 184 2.35 9.18 3.79
CA THR A 184 1.17 9.32 4.67
C THR A 184 1.33 10.42 5.72
N HIS A 185 2.54 10.67 6.21
CA HIS A 185 2.82 11.79 7.11
C HIS A 185 2.61 13.15 6.42
N LEU A 186 3.11 13.28 5.19
CA LEU A 186 2.90 14.49 4.38
C LEU A 186 1.42 14.68 4.05
N ALA A 187 0.73 13.61 3.64
CA ALA A 187 -0.70 13.65 3.33
C ALA A 187 -1.54 14.07 4.54
N GLY A 188 -1.26 13.51 5.72
CA GLY A 188 -1.93 13.91 6.96
C GLY A 188 -1.77 15.39 7.25
N LYS A 189 -0.56 15.94 7.08
CA LYS A 189 -0.32 17.37 7.24
C LYS A 189 -1.08 18.21 6.21
N ILE A 190 -1.05 17.85 4.94
CA ILE A 190 -1.75 18.55 3.86
C ILE A 190 -3.27 18.59 4.12
N LEU A 191 -3.84 17.45 4.54
CA LEU A 191 -5.27 17.35 4.85
C LEU A 191 -5.64 18.16 6.10
N ALA A 192 -4.80 18.20 7.11
CA ALA A 192 -5.00 19.06 8.27
C ALA A 192 -4.95 20.55 7.88
N ASP A 193 -3.94 20.95 7.10
CA ASP A 193 -3.75 22.33 6.66
C ASP A 193 -4.99 22.82 5.86
N VAL A 194 -5.52 22.05 4.91
CA VAL A 194 -6.70 22.46 4.12
C VAL A 194 -7.97 22.55 4.97
N ILE A 195 -8.18 21.66 5.93
CA ILE A 195 -9.31 21.72 6.85
C ILE A 195 -9.26 22.99 7.72
N HIS A 196 -8.06 23.47 8.02
CA HIS A 196 -7.82 24.73 8.72
C HIS A 196 -7.74 25.97 7.80
N GLY A 197 -8.11 25.84 6.52
CA GLY A 197 -8.21 26.94 5.57
C GLY A 197 -6.92 27.25 4.80
N GLN A 198 -5.87 26.42 4.90
CA GLN A 198 -4.61 26.58 4.17
C GLN A 198 -4.57 25.59 2.98
N ALA A 199 -5.07 26.00 1.82
CA ALA A 199 -5.29 25.11 0.67
C ALA A 199 -4.09 24.99 -0.27
N THR A 200 -3.09 25.85 -0.25
CA THR A 200 -2.04 25.97 -1.27
C THR A 200 -1.34 24.63 -1.60
N ARG A 201 -0.94 23.87 -0.57
CA ARG A 201 -0.31 22.55 -0.80
C ARG A 201 -1.32 21.51 -1.25
N PHE A 202 -2.53 21.55 -0.69
CA PHE A 202 -3.60 20.65 -1.08
C PHE A 202 -3.96 20.84 -2.55
N ASP A 203 -4.12 22.05 -3.03
CA ASP A 203 -4.47 22.36 -4.41
C ASP A 203 -3.38 21.87 -5.39
N ALA A 204 -2.11 22.00 -5.01
CA ALA A 204 -1.00 21.47 -5.80
C ALA A 204 -1.08 19.94 -6.00
N PHE A 205 -1.40 19.19 -4.95
CA PHE A 205 -1.58 17.72 -5.04
C PHE A 205 -2.91 17.35 -5.71
N ALA A 206 -3.99 18.05 -5.41
CA ALA A 206 -5.31 17.78 -5.97
C ALA A 206 -5.40 18.06 -7.48
N SER A 207 -4.51 18.91 -8.00
CA SER A 207 -4.41 19.21 -9.44
C SER A 207 -3.66 18.13 -10.25
N LEU A 208 -3.00 17.17 -9.59
CA LEU A 208 -2.30 16.10 -10.29
C LEU A 208 -3.29 15.24 -11.09
N PRO A 209 -3.00 14.96 -12.37
CA PRO A 209 -3.92 14.20 -13.20
C PRO A 209 -3.91 12.72 -12.81
N HIS A 210 -5.09 12.16 -12.58
CA HIS A 210 -5.29 10.75 -12.33
C HIS A 210 -6.31 10.17 -13.31
N TYR A 211 -5.84 9.27 -14.14
CA TYR A 211 -6.64 8.62 -15.16
C TYR A 211 -7.16 7.27 -14.67
N PRO A 212 -8.36 6.86 -15.10
CA PRO A 212 -8.85 5.51 -14.84
C PRO A 212 -7.96 4.48 -15.55
N PHE A 213 -7.85 3.30 -14.96
CA PHE A 213 -7.16 2.18 -15.59
C PHE A 213 -7.85 1.77 -16.90
N PRO A 214 -7.08 1.51 -17.98
CA PRO A 214 -7.62 1.04 -19.24
C PRO A 214 -8.47 -0.23 -19.06
N GLY A 215 -9.66 -0.25 -19.67
CA GLY A 215 -10.58 -1.37 -19.58
C GLY A 215 -11.31 -1.54 -18.23
N GLY A 216 -11.20 -0.55 -17.33
CA GLY A 216 -11.90 -0.53 -16.05
C GLY A 216 -11.53 -1.73 -15.16
N HIS A 217 -12.43 -2.11 -14.24
CA HIS A 217 -12.19 -3.19 -13.28
C HIS A 217 -11.92 -4.56 -13.88
N ILE A 218 -12.43 -4.84 -15.08
CA ILE A 218 -12.31 -6.15 -15.71
C ILE A 218 -10.90 -6.35 -16.27
N LEU A 219 -10.33 -5.32 -16.90
CA LEU A 219 -9.08 -5.42 -17.64
C LEU A 219 -7.87 -4.79 -16.91
N GLN A 220 -8.09 -4.06 -15.82
CA GLN A 220 -6.98 -3.42 -15.09
C GLN A 220 -5.90 -4.41 -14.64
N VAL A 221 -6.29 -5.58 -14.11
CA VAL A 221 -5.33 -6.61 -13.65
C VAL A 221 -4.61 -7.26 -14.84
N PRO A 222 -5.29 -7.76 -15.89
CA PRO A 222 -4.61 -8.29 -17.08
C PRO A 222 -3.64 -7.30 -17.73
N PHE A 223 -4.03 -6.05 -17.93
CA PHE A 223 -3.15 -5.05 -18.55
C PHE A 223 -1.96 -4.71 -17.66
N SER A 224 -2.15 -4.61 -16.36
CA SER A 224 -1.04 -4.37 -15.43
C SER A 224 -0.08 -5.56 -15.36
N ALA A 225 -0.60 -6.79 -15.44
CA ALA A 225 0.24 -7.99 -15.50
C ALA A 225 1.07 -8.04 -16.80
N ILE A 226 0.49 -7.67 -17.95
CA ILE A 226 1.23 -7.57 -19.22
C ILE A 226 2.32 -6.48 -19.13
N GLY A 227 1.98 -5.32 -18.57
CA GLY A 227 2.94 -4.25 -18.36
C GLY A 227 4.10 -4.67 -17.45
N ALA A 228 3.79 -5.34 -16.35
CA ALA A 228 4.81 -5.87 -15.44
C ALA A 228 5.70 -6.91 -16.10
N TRP A 229 5.12 -7.82 -16.88
CA TRP A 229 5.88 -8.79 -17.67
C TRP A 229 6.85 -8.10 -18.64
N TYR A 230 6.39 -7.07 -19.35
CA TYR A 230 7.23 -6.29 -20.27
C TYR A 230 8.42 -5.65 -19.55
N TYR A 231 8.18 -4.99 -18.41
CA TYR A 231 9.26 -4.36 -17.65
C TYR A 231 10.21 -5.39 -17.00
N THR A 232 9.70 -6.52 -16.53
CA THR A 232 10.55 -7.62 -16.03
C THR A 232 11.45 -8.18 -17.14
N MET A 233 10.95 -8.26 -18.37
CA MET A 233 11.78 -8.64 -19.52
C MET A 233 12.89 -7.60 -19.79
N ARG A 234 12.58 -6.33 -19.69
CA ARG A 234 13.57 -5.25 -19.85
C ARG A 234 14.64 -5.32 -18.76
N ASP A 235 14.25 -5.50 -17.49
CA ASP A 235 15.18 -5.64 -16.38
C ASP A 235 16.16 -6.81 -16.64
N LYS A 236 15.67 -7.96 -17.11
CA LYS A 236 16.50 -9.11 -17.45
C LYS A 236 17.44 -8.88 -18.62
N LEU A 237 17.07 -8.03 -19.56
CA LEU A 237 17.87 -7.72 -20.76
C LEU A 237 18.81 -6.52 -20.51
N GLY A 238 18.69 -5.82 -19.39
CA GLY A 238 19.47 -4.64 -19.04
C GLY A 238 19.20 -3.42 -19.94
N ILE A 239 17.96 -3.26 -20.45
CA ILE A 239 17.55 -2.20 -21.40
C ILE A 239 16.38 -1.37 -20.86
#